data_afd9591a0769256485d36034054b699b
#
_entry.id   afd9591a0769256485d36034054b699b
#
_cell.length_a   1.000
_cell.length_b   1.000
_cell.length_c   1.000
_cell.angle_alpha   90.00
_cell.angle_beta   90.00
_cell.angle_gamma   90.00
#
_symmetry.space_group_name_H-M   'P 1'
#
loop_
_entity.id
_entity.type
_entity.pdbx_description
1 polymer ?
#
loop_
_entity_poly.entity_id
_entity_poly.type
_entity_poly.pdbx_seq_one_letter_code
_entity_poly.pdbx_strand_id
1 'polypeptide(L)'
;MADKSLRKSVHVNEISEAAVAGVQGREFYHDPVMLKECLEGLNIKPNGTYSDCTLGGGGHSYAISQRLNSEGTLHAFDRDDEAVQFATKRLAGVLPKFIVHPVPFSELGNEIEPNSLDGVLYDLGISSHQVDDSSRGFTFVGDNPLDLRMDRRENVSAQEWLRTVSEDDFAAALRKNADMDRAFKLATRIKEKVGEIITEGRDVLPSDIKAVVEAVFPDKRRDANSLLARVFQAIRMEVNGELKQIEDSIRAAVDCLKVGGRLVVMSYHSVEDRCVKETAAEFEKACICPENLPVCMCGGNHQRLKKVNRKPILPSADEINRNSRARSAKLRIYERV
;
A
#
# COMPACT_ATOMS: atom_id res chain seq x y z
N MET A 1 -8.63 12.81 -18.83
CA MET A 1 -7.83 13.72 -17.99
C MET A 1 -8.73 14.13 -16.84
N ALA A 2 -8.62 13.46 -15.70
CA ALA A 2 -9.35 13.85 -14.50
C ALA A 2 -8.79 15.19 -13.99
N ASP A 3 -9.67 16.08 -13.62
CA ASP A 3 -9.32 17.42 -13.15
C ASP A 3 -8.49 17.34 -11.85
N LYS A 4 -7.20 17.60 -11.94
CA LYS A 4 -6.26 17.65 -10.80
C LYS A 4 -6.50 18.83 -9.85
N SER A 5 -7.42 19.76 -10.19
CA SER A 5 -7.62 21.03 -9.45
C SER A 5 -8.34 20.89 -8.10
N LEU A 6 -8.94 19.73 -7.80
CA LEU A 6 -9.80 19.51 -6.62
C LEU A 6 -9.09 18.81 -5.42
N ARG A 7 -7.85 18.38 -5.57
CA ARG A 7 -7.13 17.67 -4.50
C ARG A 7 -6.22 18.65 -3.74
N LYS A 8 -6.78 19.46 -2.85
CA LYS A 8 -5.99 20.31 -1.94
C LYS A 8 -5.76 19.57 -0.63
N SER A 9 -4.52 19.63 -0.12
CA SER A 9 -4.18 19.16 1.24
C SER A 9 -5.07 19.87 2.29
N VAL A 10 -5.54 19.13 3.29
CA VAL A 10 -6.45 19.64 4.32
C VAL A 10 -5.73 19.68 5.67
N HIS A 11 -5.75 20.86 6.31
CA HIS A 11 -5.31 21.04 7.70
C HIS A 11 -6.45 20.62 8.63
N VAL A 12 -6.28 19.54 9.37
CA VAL A 12 -7.35 18.92 10.18
C VAL A 12 -7.59 19.66 11.49
N ASN A 13 -6.58 20.36 12.04
CA ASN A 13 -6.72 21.08 13.31
C ASN A 13 -7.68 22.29 13.23
N GLU A 14 -8.16 22.65 12.01
CA GLU A 14 -9.14 23.73 11.81
C GLU A 14 -10.59 23.26 11.81
N ILE A 15 -10.83 21.95 11.98
CA ILE A 15 -12.18 21.38 11.98
C ILE A 15 -12.84 21.63 13.35
N SER A 16 -14.01 22.28 13.34
CA SER A 16 -14.75 22.67 14.54
C SER A 16 -15.11 21.49 15.46
N GLU A 17 -15.15 21.75 16.80
CA GLU A 17 -15.54 20.79 17.86
C GLU A 17 -16.86 20.05 17.60
N ALA A 18 -17.77 20.61 16.82
CA ALA A 18 -19.06 20.01 16.45
C ALA A 18 -18.90 18.74 15.58
N ALA A 19 -17.79 18.60 14.82
CA ALA A 19 -17.50 17.42 14.01
C ALA A 19 -16.97 16.24 14.83
N VAL A 20 -16.41 16.51 16.01
CA VAL A 20 -15.80 15.50 16.92
C VAL A 20 -16.86 14.71 17.70
N ALA A 21 -17.98 15.32 18.03
CA ALA A 21 -19.01 14.71 18.88
C ALA A 21 -19.74 13.51 18.25
N GLY A 22 -19.65 13.32 16.94
CA GLY A 22 -20.34 12.23 16.21
C GLY A 22 -19.59 10.90 16.11
N VAL A 23 -18.33 10.83 16.57
CA VAL A 23 -17.43 9.68 16.32
C VAL A 23 -17.25 8.77 17.55
N GLN A 24 -17.69 9.20 18.73
CA GLN A 24 -17.70 8.37 19.93
C GLN A 24 -18.80 7.30 19.83
N GLY A 25 -18.51 6.15 19.21
CA GLY A 25 -19.44 5.03 19.25
C GLY A 25 -19.43 4.02 18.10
N ARG A 26 -18.53 4.13 17.13
CA ARG A 26 -18.35 3.06 16.13
C ARG A 26 -16.91 2.54 16.18
N GLU A 27 -16.74 1.47 16.95
CA GLU A 27 -15.51 0.67 17.00
C GLU A 27 -15.28 -0.04 15.66
N PHE A 28 -14.56 0.61 14.73
CA PHE A 28 -13.77 -0.09 13.71
C PHE A 28 -12.32 -0.13 14.20
N TYR A 29 -12.10 -0.87 15.29
CA TYR A 29 -10.77 -1.05 15.86
C TYR A 29 -10.14 -2.33 15.31
N HIS A 30 -9.40 -2.19 14.24
CA HIS A 30 -8.30 -3.12 13.97
C HIS A 30 -7.03 -2.51 14.55
N ASP A 31 -6.36 -3.26 15.42
CA ASP A 31 -5.05 -2.86 15.92
C ASP A 31 -4.09 -2.74 14.74
N PRO A 32 -3.35 -1.62 14.62
CA PRO A 32 -2.34 -1.48 13.57
C PRO A 32 -1.30 -2.59 13.70
N VAL A 33 -0.93 -3.17 12.55
CA VAL A 33 0.03 -4.29 12.51
C VAL A 33 1.41 -3.79 12.89
N MET A 34 2.12 -4.53 13.76
CA MET A 34 3.50 -4.23 14.19
C MET A 34 3.69 -2.79 14.66
N LEU A 35 2.68 -2.23 15.34
CA LEU A 35 2.66 -0.83 15.75
C LEU A 35 3.91 -0.42 16.53
N LYS A 36 4.32 -1.25 17.51
CA LYS A 36 5.49 -0.99 18.33
C LYS A 36 6.75 -0.88 17.49
N GLU A 37 6.98 -1.85 16.63
CA GLU A 37 8.15 -1.94 15.76
C GLU A 37 8.19 -0.80 14.73
N CYS A 38 7.02 -0.36 14.23
CA CYS A 38 6.91 0.80 13.35
C CYS A 38 7.32 2.08 14.07
N LEU A 39 6.80 2.33 15.28
CA LEU A 39 7.15 3.52 16.08
C LEU A 39 8.63 3.55 16.50
N GLU A 40 9.18 2.40 16.91
CA GLU A 40 10.61 2.25 17.21
C GLU A 40 11.46 2.47 15.96
N GLY A 41 11.03 1.93 14.81
CA GLY A 41 11.71 2.09 13.53
C GLY A 41 11.77 3.52 13.06
N LEU A 42 10.70 4.29 13.25
CA LEU A 42 10.62 5.73 12.92
C LEU A 42 11.52 6.59 13.80
N ASN A 43 11.92 6.12 15.00
CA ASN A 43 12.75 6.87 15.95
C ASN A 43 12.21 8.29 16.18
N ILE A 44 10.96 8.40 16.63
CA ILE A 44 10.17 9.62 16.63
C ILE A 44 10.78 10.68 17.58
N LYS A 45 11.05 11.87 17.03
CA LYS A 45 11.40 13.08 17.76
C LYS A 45 10.13 13.89 18.02
N PRO A 46 9.87 14.39 19.25
CA PRO A 46 8.61 15.07 19.57
C PRO A 46 8.24 16.27 18.68
N ASN A 47 9.23 17.00 18.20
CA ASN A 47 9.09 18.19 17.33
C ASN A 47 9.40 17.88 15.86
N GLY A 48 9.51 16.58 15.48
CA GLY A 48 9.86 16.15 14.13
C GLY A 48 8.69 16.23 13.15
N THR A 49 9.03 16.07 11.87
CA THR A 49 8.06 16.01 10.76
C THR A 49 8.05 14.62 10.19
N TYR A 50 6.88 13.99 10.17
CA TYR A 50 6.69 12.60 9.74
C TYR A 50 5.63 12.50 8.64
N SER A 51 5.72 11.44 7.85
CA SER A 51 4.68 11.09 6.88
C SER A 51 4.21 9.65 7.10
N ASP A 52 2.90 9.45 7.18
CA ASP A 52 2.23 8.16 7.03
C ASP A 52 1.67 8.11 5.61
N CYS A 53 2.27 7.31 4.75
CA CYS A 53 1.91 7.21 3.33
C CYS A 53 0.72 6.28 3.05
N THR A 54 0.17 5.67 4.10
CA THR A 54 -0.92 4.69 4.04
C THR A 54 -1.89 4.92 5.20
N LEU A 55 -2.54 6.08 5.17
CA LEU A 55 -3.39 6.56 6.27
C LEU A 55 -4.44 5.53 6.70
N GLY A 56 -5.17 4.93 5.75
CA GLY A 56 -6.21 3.95 6.02
C GLY A 56 -7.17 4.41 7.12
N GLY A 57 -7.36 3.58 8.14
CA GLY A 57 -8.16 3.93 9.32
C GLY A 57 -7.48 4.87 10.33
N GLY A 58 -6.27 5.36 10.04
CA GLY A 58 -5.52 6.32 10.87
C GLY A 58 -4.90 5.72 12.13
N GLY A 59 -4.73 4.39 12.19
CA GLY A 59 -4.19 3.74 13.39
C GLY A 59 -2.74 4.09 13.68
N HIS A 60 -1.86 3.93 12.70
CA HIS A 60 -0.46 4.32 12.79
C HIS A 60 -0.31 5.84 12.94
N SER A 61 -1.04 6.63 12.13
CA SER A 61 -1.06 8.09 12.23
C SER A 61 -1.44 8.59 13.63
N TYR A 62 -2.46 7.97 14.26
CA TYR A 62 -2.83 8.31 15.63
C TYR A 62 -1.69 8.01 16.60
N ALA A 63 -1.08 6.84 16.52
CA ALA A 63 0.02 6.47 17.42
C ALA A 63 1.28 7.34 17.22
N ILE A 64 1.58 7.76 15.99
CA ILE A 64 2.64 8.73 15.69
C ILE A 64 2.29 10.07 16.34
N SER A 65 1.06 10.57 16.17
CA SER A 65 0.62 11.84 16.73
C SER A 65 0.74 11.91 18.25
N GLN A 66 0.55 10.78 18.97
CA GLN A 66 0.72 10.70 20.42
C GLN A 66 2.19 10.80 20.87
N ARG A 67 3.15 10.70 19.96
CA ARG A 67 4.59 10.87 20.22
C ARG A 67 5.11 12.25 19.84
N LEU A 68 4.29 13.04 19.13
CA LEU A 68 4.61 14.39 18.70
C LEU A 68 4.04 15.43 19.68
N ASN A 69 4.72 16.58 19.79
CA ASN A 69 4.23 17.74 20.50
C ASN A 69 3.57 18.75 19.54
N SER A 70 3.21 19.94 20.03
CA SER A 70 2.58 21.01 19.24
C SER A 70 3.49 21.60 18.14
N GLU A 71 4.80 21.38 18.20
CA GLU A 71 5.76 21.81 17.17
C GLU A 71 5.95 20.74 16.08
N GLY A 72 5.51 19.50 16.34
CA GLY A 72 5.61 18.39 15.41
C GLY A 72 4.60 18.52 14.27
N THR A 73 4.92 17.88 13.15
CA THR A 73 4.02 17.83 11.99
C THR A 73 3.87 16.38 11.52
N LEU A 74 2.63 15.98 11.26
CA LEU A 74 2.30 14.69 10.65
C LEU A 74 1.55 14.91 9.34
N HIS A 75 2.16 14.47 8.25
CA HIS A 75 1.52 14.34 6.94
C HIS A 75 0.94 12.94 6.81
N ALA A 76 -0.22 12.80 6.17
CA ALA A 76 -0.82 11.52 5.92
C ALA A 76 -1.40 11.45 4.51
N PHE A 77 -1.16 10.35 3.83
CA PHE A 77 -1.58 10.14 2.44
C PHE A 77 -2.57 8.99 2.35
N ASP A 78 -3.66 9.21 1.63
CA ASP A 78 -4.51 8.14 1.12
C ASP A 78 -5.25 8.62 -0.13
N ARG A 79 -5.46 7.73 -1.08
CA ARG A 79 -6.26 7.99 -2.27
C ARG A 79 -7.73 7.61 -2.10
N ASP A 80 -8.05 6.83 -1.06
CA ASP A 80 -9.39 6.39 -0.73
C ASP A 80 -10.12 7.49 0.06
N ASP A 81 -11.10 8.15 -0.56
CA ASP A 81 -11.85 9.24 0.09
C ASP A 81 -12.56 8.80 1.37
N GLU A 82 -13.00 7.53 1.46
CA GLU A 82 -13.65 6.99 2.66
C GLU A 82 -12.64 6.89 3.81
N ALA A 83 -11.42 6.40 3.52
CA ALA A 83 -10.32 6.36 4.50
C ALA A 83 -9.93 7.77 4.96
N VAL A 84 -9.78 8.71 4.02
CA VAL A 84 -9.47 10.12 4.31
C VAL A 84 -10.51 10.73 5.23
N GLN A 85 -11.80 10.58 4.93
CA GLN A 85 -12.89 11.14 5.75
C GLN A 85 -12.93 10.52 7.15
N PHE A 86 -12.75 9.21 7.26
CA PHE A 86 -12.76 8.51 8.53
C PHE A 86 -11.57 8.93 9.41
N ALA A 87 -10.36 8.86 8.88
CA ALA A 87 -9.15 9.19 9.62
C ALA A 87 -9.08 10.68 9.99
N THR A 88 -9.55 11.58 9.12
CA THR A 88 -9.65 13.02 9.43
C THR A 88 -10.51 13.27 10.67
N LYS A 89 -11.66 12.60 10.78
CA LYS A 89 -12.53 12.71 11.96
C LYS A 89 -11.86 12.11 13.20
N ARG A 90 -11.21 10.96 13.06
CA ARG A 90 -10.53 10.26 14.16
C ARG A 90 -9.37 11.05 14.74
N LEU A 91 -8.62 11.75 13.89
CA LEU A 91 -7.41 12.52 14.24
C LEU A 91 -7.71 14.01 14.50
N ALA A 92 -9.00 14.40 14.49
CA ALA A 92 -9.38 15.76 14.86
C ALA A 92 -8.93 16.07 16.30
N GLY A 93 -8.26 17.19 16.49
CA GLY A 93 -7.80 17.64 17.82
C GLY A 93 -6.52 17.00 18.33
N VAL A 94 -5.77 16.22 17.50
CA VAL A 94 -4.41 15.79 17.89
C VAL A 94 -3.49 17.00 18.07
N LEU A 95 -2.50 16.87 18.96
CA LEU A 95 -1.62 17.97 19.35
C LEU A 95 -0.72 18.49 18.23
N PRO A 96 -0.05 17.62 17.40
CA PRO A 96 0.79 18.10 16.31
C PRO A 96 -0.05 18.69 15.18
N LYS A 97 0.60 19.47 14.29
CA LYS A 97 0.00 19.88 13.03
C LYS A 97 -0.28 18.62 12.18
N PHE A 98 -1.54 18.37 11.87
CA PHE A 98 -1.95 17.21 11.07
C PHE A 98 -2.45 17.65 9.69
N ILE A 99 -1.84 17.12 8.64
CA ILE A 99 -2.12 17.48 7.24
C ILE A 99 -2.44 16.22 6.46
N VAL A 100 -3.64 16.15 5.90
CA VAL A 100 -4.06 15.04 5.04
C VAL A 100 -3.94 15.42 3.57
N HIS A 101 -3.33 14.53 2.81
CA HIS A 101 -3.18 14.62 1.36
C HIS A 101 -4.07 13.55 0.71
N PRO A 102 -5.24 13.93 0.12
CA PRO A 102 -6.18 12.99 -0.48
C PRO A 102 -5.71 12.54 -1.88
N VAL A 103 -4.45 12.09 -1.96
CA VAL A 103 -3.76 11.67 -3.18
C VAL A 103 -3.00 10.36 -2.91
N PRO A 104 -2.66 9.57 -3.96
CA PRO A 104 -1.83 8.40 -3.77
C PRO A 104 -0.44 8.79 -3.22
N PHE A 105 0.17 7.90 -2.47
CA PHE A 105 1.48 8.14 -1.87
C PHE A 105 2.61 8.33 -2.91
N SER A 106 2.41 7.95 -4.17
CA SER A 106 3.33 8.27 -5.27
C SER A 106 3.48 9.78 -5.52
N GLU A 107 2.53 10.59 -5.04
CA GLU A 107 2.60 12.05 -5.12
C GLU A 107 3.42 12.69 -3.97
N LEU A 108 4.03 11.88 -3.09
CA LEU A 108 4.80 12.35 -1.94
C LEU A 108 5.80 13.47 -2.30
N GLY A 109 6.55 13.30 -3.38
CA GLY A 109 7.54 14.28 -3.84
C GLY A 109 6.95 15.58 -4.40
N ASN A 110 5.65 15.60 -4.73
CA ASN A 110 4.95 16.80 -5.17
C ASN A 110 4.31 17.58 -4.01
N GLU A 111 4.07 16.90 -2.88
CA GLU A 111 3.40 17.46 -1.70
C GLU A 111 4.37 17.83 -0.57
N ILE A 112 5.56 17.25 -0.55
CA ILE A 112 6.53 17.38 0.53
C ILE A 112 7.85 17.93 0.00
N GLU A 113 8.37 18.95 0.68
CA GLU A 113 9.65 19.55 0.33
C GLU A 113 10.82 18.58 0.55
N PRO A 114 11.86 18.61 -0.30
CA PRO A 114 13.07 17.82 -0.09
C PRO A 114 13.73 18.10 1.25
N ASN A 115 14.34 17.07 1.86
CA ASN A 115 15.07 17.14 3.14
C ASN A 115 14.25 17.74 4.31
N SER A 116 12.94 17.52 4.34
CA SER A 116 12.03 18.06 5.36
C SER A 116 11.53 17.01 6.36
N LEU A 117 11.54 15.70 6.02
CA LEU A 117 10.98 14.64 6.85
C LEU A 117 12.02 14.01 7.78
N ASP A 118 11.65 13.80 9.04
CA ASP A 118 12.40 12.99 10.00
C ASP A 118 12.09 11.50 9.88
N GLY A 119 10.94 11.13 9.29
CA GLY A 119 10.60 9.75 9.00
C GLY A 119 9.38 9.59 8.10
N VAL A 120 9.34 8.46 7.40
CA VAL A 120 8.25 8.07 6.49
C VAL A 120 7.85 6.64 6.80
N LEU A 121 6.55 6.38 6.96
CA LEU A 121 5.96 5.08 7.17
C LEU A 121 5.12 4.66 5.96
N TYR A 122 5.25 3.40 5.59
CA TYR A 122 4.37 2.69 4.66
C TYR A 122 3.85 1.41 5.33
N ASP A 123 2.53 1.29 5.44
CA ASP A 123 1.82 0.04 5.74
C ASP A 123 1.12 -0.40 4.45
N LEU A 124 1.85 -1.15 3.60
CA LEU A 124 1.40 -1.48 2.25
C LEU A 124 0.22 -2.46 2.26
N GLY A 125 -0.47 -2.54 1.13
CA GLY A 125 -1.58 -3.47 0.93
C GLY A 125 -2.95 -2.81 0.99
N ILE A 126 -3.95 -3.54 1.47
CA ILE A 126 -5.35 -3.11 1.53
C ILE A 126 -5.77 -2.79 2.96
N SER A 127 -6.60 -1.76 3.11
CA SER A 127 -7.14 -1.40 4.41
C SER A 127 -8.21 -2.41 4.87
N SER A 128 -8.38 -2.51 6.18
CA SER A 128 -9.45 -3.34 6.77
C SER A 128 -10.83 -2.93 6.25
N HIS A 129 -11.08 -1.64 6.10
CA HIS A 129 -12.32 -1.11 5.57
C HIS A 129 -12.61 -1.61 4.15
N GLN A 130 -11.58 -1.63 3.27
CA GLN A 130 -11.71 -2.14 1.90
C GLN A 130 -12.06 -3.63 1.87
N VAL A 131 -11.57 -4.43 2.82
CA VAL A 131 -11.90 -5.87 2.93
C VAL A 131 -13.29 -6.09 3.49
N ASP A 132 -13.67 -5.29 4.50
CA ASP A 132 -14.93 -5.48 5.24
C ASP A 132 -16.13 -4.93 4.46
N ASP A 133 -15.94 -3.95 3.56
CA ASP A 133 -16.97 -3.50 2.62
C ASP A 133 -17.00 -4.40 1.38
N SER A 134 -17.94 -5.34 1.36
CA SER A 134 -18.10 -6.27 0.24
C SER A 134 -18.37 -5.59 -1.12
N SER A 135 -18.96 -4.38 -1.12
CA SER A 135 -19.23 -3.61 -2.35
C SER A 135 -17.96 -3.14 -3.08
N ARG A 136 -16.80 -3.17 -2.40
CA ARG A 136 -15.49 -2.82 -2.96
C ARG A 136 -14.86 -3.98 -3.76
N GLY A 137 -15.40 -5.20 -3.64
CA GLY A 137 -14.94 -6.36 -4.38
C GLY A 137 -13.60 -6.96 -3.92
N PHE A 138 -13.02 -6.50 -2.80
CA PHE A 138 -11.75 -7.05 -2.26
C PHE A 138 -11.93 -8.40 -1.55
N THR A 139 -13.15 -8.76 -1.17
CA THR A 139 -13.48 -10.08 -0.64
C THR A 139 -13.96 -11.02 -1.74
N PHE A 140 -13.57 -12.27 -1.66
CA PHE A 140 -14.08 -13.32 -2.56
C PHE A 140 -15.25 -14.08 -1.93
N VAL A 141 -15.85 -13.51 -0.88
CA VAL A 141 -17.08 -14.02 -0.26
C VAL A 141 -18.21 -13.07 -0.63
N GLY A 142 -19.27 -13.60 -1.26
CA GLY A 142 -20.45 -12.83 -1.67
C GLY A 142 -20.59 -12.68 -3.18
N ASP A 143 -21.69 -12.04 -3.59
CA ASP A 143 -22.13 -11.87 -4.97
C ASP A 143 -21.93 -10.43 -5.50
N ASN A 144 -20.94 -9.71 -4.96
CA ASN A 144 -20.64 -8.36 -5.40
C ASN A 144 -19.72 -8.36 -6.64
N PRO A 145 -19.93 -7.44 -7.59
CA PRO A 145 -19.08 -7.29 -8.76
C PRO A 145 -17.61 -7.05 -8.40
N LEU A 146 -16.71 -7.49 -9.27
CA LEU A 146 -15.28 -7.37 -9.11
C LEU A 146 -14.82 -5.94 -9.41
N ASP A 147 -14.74 -5.07 -8.38
CA ASP A 147 -14.28 -3.68 -8.52
C ASP A 147 -12.76 -3.55 -8.31
N LEU A 148 -12.26 -3.86 -7.11
CA LEU A 148 -10.86 -3.79 -6.66
C LEU A 148 -10.18 -2.41 -6.77
N ARG A 149 -10.88 -1.33 -7.08
CA ARG A 149 -10.31 0.02 -7.08
C ARG A 149 -10.13 0.51 -5.64
N MET A 150 -8.95 0.98 -5.32
CA MET A 150 -8.69 1.67 -4.05
C MET A 150 -9.25 3.12 -4.10
N ASP A 151 -9.17 3.76 -5.26
CA ASP A 151 -9.81 5.06 -5.54
C ASP A 151 -10.98 4.85 -6.51
N ARG A 152 -12.23 5.00 -6.03
CA ARG A 152 -13.43 4.85 -6.88
C ARG A 152 -13.58 5.91 -7.95
N ARG A 153 -12.81 6.99 -7.89
CA ARG A 153 -12.76 8.02 -8.94
C ARG A 153 -11.98 7.56 -10.17
N GLU A 154 -11.15 6.52 -10.05
CA GLU A 154 -10.48 5.90 -11.19
C GLU A 154 -11.50 5.21 -12.11
N ASN A 155 -11.26 5.29 -13.42
CA ASN A 155 -12.26 4.86 -14.40
C ASN A 155 -12.31 3.36 -14.65
N VAL A 156 -11.23 2.62 -14.32
CA VAL A 156 -11.07 1.20 -14.70
C VAL A 156 -11.20 0.30 -13.47
N SER A 157 -12.35 -0.36 -13.32
CA SER A 157 -12.54 -1.43 -12.33
C SER A 157 -11.82 -2.72 -12.76
N ALA A 158 -11.71 -3.68 -11.84
CA ALA A 158 -11.15 -5.00 -12.17
C ALA A 158 -11.95 -5.73 -13.26
N GLN A 159 -13.27 -5.61 -13.25
CA GLN A 159 -14.13 -6.14 -14.31
C GLN A 159 -13.80 -5.53 -15.68
N GLU A 160 -13.65 -4.19 -15.73
CA GLU A 160 -13.32 -3.49 -16.96
C GLU A 160 -11.89 -3.80 -17.41
N TRP A 161 -10.94 -3.88 -16.48
CA TRP A 161 -9.58 -4.29 -16.79
C TRP A 161 -9.53 -5.71 -17.37
N LEU A 162 -10.23 -6.67 -16.75
CA LEU A 162 -10.32 -8.04 -17.25
C LEU A 162 -10.95 -8.12 -18.64
N ARG A 163 -11.87 -7.20 -18.97
CA ARG A 163 -12.49 -7.13 -20.28
C ARG A 163 -11.48 -6.70 -21.36
N THR A 164 -10.65 -5.71 -21.04
CA THR A 164 -9.80 -5.01 -22.02
C THR A 164 -8.37 -5.53 -22.12
N VAL A 165 -7.82 -6.10 -21.04
CA VAL A 165 -6.44 -6.61 -21.01
C VAL A 165 -6.24 -7.74 -22.03
N SER A 166 -5.04 -7.81 -22.66
CA SER A 166 -4.67 -8.95 -23.49
C SER A 166 -4.39 -10.22 -22.65
N GLU A 167 -4.49 -11.40 -23.25
CA GLU A 167 -4.14 -12.67 -22.56
C GLU A 167 -2.66 -12.69 -22.15
N ASP A 168 -1.78 -12.17 -22.99
CA ASP A 168 -0.34 -12.10 -22.72
C ASP A 168 -0.02 -11.18 -21.56
N ASP A 169 -0.61 -9.97 -21.52
CA ASP A 169 -0.41 -9.02 -20.44
C ASP A 169 -1.00 -9.54 -19.12
N PHE A 170 -2.18 -10.16 -19.18
CA PHE A 170 -2.76 -10.77 -17.99
C PHE A 170 -1.90 -11.94 -17.48
N ALA A 171 -1.39 -12.80 -18.38
CA ALA A 171 -0.48 -13.86 -17.99
C ALA A 171 0.83 -13.32 -17.41
N ALA A 172 1.35 -12.19 -17.93
CA ALA A 172 2.50 -11.51 -17.39
C ALA A 172 2.23 -10.95 -15.97
N ALA A 173 1.05 -10.34 -15.76
CA ALA A 173 0.61 -9.87 -14.46
C ALA A 173 0.50 -11.01 -13.44
N LEU A 174 -0.09 -12.14 -13.81
CA LEU A 174 -0.20 -13.31 -12.94
C LEU A 174 1.17 -13.88 -12.54
N ARG A 175 2.15 -13.88 -13.45
CA ARG A 175 3.53 -14.30 -13.13
C ARG A 175 4.23 -13.29 -12.23
N LYS A 176 4.20 -12.01 -12.61
CA LYS A 176 4.94 -10.93 -11.94
C LYS A 176 4.39 -10.64 -10.53
N ASN A 177 3.07 -10.53 -10.42
CA ASN A 177 2.41 -10.01 -9.22
C ASN A 177 1.92 -11.11 -8.26
N ALA A 178 1.92 -12.37 -8.70
CA ALA A 178 1.41 -13.46 -7.89
C ALA A 178 2.24 -14.75 -7.99
N ASP A 179 3.38 -14.76 -8.67
CA ASP A 179 4.23 -15.94 -8.89
C ASP A 179 3.38 -17.18 -9.32
N MET A 180 2.37 -16.99 -10.23
CA MET A 180 1.42 -18.04 -10.61
C MET A 180 2.01 -19.02 -11.61
N ASP A 181 1.93 -20.31 -11.27
CA ASP A 181 2.12 -21.39 -12.24
C ASP A 181 0.97 -21.36 -13.26
N ARG A 182 1.21 -21.96 -14.45
CA ARG A 182 0.18 -22.08 -15.51
C ARG A 182 -0.49 -20.73 -15.86
N ALA A 183 0.21 -19.60 -15.66
CA ALA A 183 -0.33 -18.25 -15.76
C ALA A 183 -1.03 -18.00 -17.12
N PHE A 184 -0.44 -18.43 -18.24
CA PHE A 184 -1.05 -18.25 -19.56
C PHE A 184 -2.37 -19.01 -19.67
N LYS A 185 -2.38 -20.32 -19.31
CA LYS A 185 -3.61 -21.12 -19.34
C LYS A 185 -4.71 -20.51 -18.45
N LEU A 186 -4.31 -19.99 -17.28
CA LEU A 186 -5.25 -19.35 -16.36
C LEU A 186 -5.81 -18.06 -16.95
N ALA A 187 -4.95 -17.20 -17.52
CA ALA A 187 -5.34 -15.95 -18.17
C ALA A 187 -6.34 -16.21 -19.30
N THR A 188 -6.02 -17.13 -20.24
CA THR A 188 -6.92 -17.51 -21.34
C THR A 188 -8.27 -17.96 -20.80
N ARG A 189 -8.30 -18.88 -19.82
CA ARG A 189 -9.57 -19.40 -19.29
C ARG A 189 -10.40 -18.37 -18.55
N ILE A 190 -9.75 -17.44 -17.80
CA ILE A 190 -10.47 -16.32 -17.17
C ILE A 190 -11.03 -15.39 -18.25
N LYS A 191 -10.26 -15.05 -19.29
CA LYS A 191 -10.70 -14.19 -20.38
C LYS A 191 -11.89 -14.79 -21.15
N GLU A 192 -11.84 -16.08 -21.46
CA GLU A 192 -12.97 -16.82 -22.07
C GLU A 192 -14.22 -16.69 -21.19
N LYS A 193 -14.09 -16.96 -19.87
CA LYS A 193 -15.21 -16.88 -18.93
C LYS A 193 -15.78 -15.48 -18.81
N VAL A 194 -14.92 -14.46 -18.72
CA VAL A 194 -15.33 -13.04 -18.70
C VAL A 194 -16.08 -12.67 -19.99
N GLY A 195 -15.64 -13.14 -21.16
CA GLY A 195 -16.32 -12.93 -22.44
C GLY A 195 -17.73 -13.54 -22.46
N GLU A 196 -17.90 -14.76 -21.94
CA GLU A 196 -19.23 -15.40 -21.78
C GLU A 196 -20.15 -14.55 -20.90
N ILE A 197 -19.67 -14.12 -19.71
CA ILE A 197 -20.41 -13.35 -18.73
C ILE A 197 -20.88 -12.02 -19.32
N ILE A 198 -20.00 -11.32 -20.06
CA ILE A 198 -20.33 -10.06 -20.71
C ILE A 198 -21.41 -10.28 -21.78
N THR A 199 -21.35 -11.37 -22.54
CA THR A 199 -22.36 -11.71 -23.54
C THR A 199 -23.71 -12.01 -22.87
N GLU A 200 -23.73 -12.57 -21.67
CA GLU A 200 -24.91 -12.77 -20.83
C GLU A 200 -25.45 -11.47 -20.22
N GLY A 201 -24.73 -10.35 -20.32
CA GLY A 201 -25.14 -9.03 -19.79
C GLY A 201 -25.10 -8.94 -18.27
N ARG A 202 -24.28 -9.74 -17.59
CA ARG A 202 -24.12 -9.72 -16.13
C ARG A 202 -22.72 -9.30 -15.69
N ASP A 203 -22.58 -9.01 -14.41
CA ASP A 203 -21.29 -8.68 -13.80
C ASP A 203 -20.44 -9.92 -13.54
N VAL A 204 -19.12 -9.73 -13.54
CA VAL A 204 -18.13 -10.75 -13.17
C VAL A 204 -18.08 -10.84 -11.64
N LEU A 205 -18.34 -12.04 -11.12
CA LEU A 205 -18.36 -12.32 -9.69
C LEU A 205 -17.08 -13.06 -9.26
N PRO A 206 -16.69 -12.96 -7.97
CA PRO A 206 -15.61 -13.78 -7.41
C PRO A 206 -15.76 -15.28 -7.65
N SER A 207 -17.00 -15.78 -7.59
CA SER A 207 -17.33 -17.20 -7.84
C SER A 207 -17.02 -17.66 -9.27
N ASP A 208 -17.16 -16.78 -10.26
CA ASP A 208 -16.82 -17.09 -11.66
C ASP A 208 -15.31 -17.35 -11.80
N ILE A 209 -14.50 -16.47 -11.22
CA ILE A 209 -13.03 -16.60 -11.23
C ILE A 209 -12.61 -17.84 -10.44
N LYS A 210 -13.26 -18.12 -9.30
CA LYS A 210 -12.98 -19.30 -8.48
C LYS A 210 -13.21 -20.59 -9.27
N ALA A 211 -14.32 -20.70 -9.99
CA ALA A 211 -14.64 -21.87 -10.81
C ALA A 211 -13.54 -22.13 -11.86
N VAL A 212 -13.02 -21.08 -12.50
CA VAL A 212 -11.92 -21.20 -13.46
C VAL A 212 -10.62 -21.64 -12.78
N VAL A 213 -10.28 -21.07 -11.62
CA VAL A 213 -9.09 -21.46 -10.84
C VAL A 213 -9.15 -22.94 -10.48
N GLU A 214 -10.28 -23.43 -9.98
CA GLU A 214 -10.47 -24.84 -9.64
C GLU A 214 -10.36 -25.77 -10.86
N ALA A 215 -10.85 -25.34 -12.01
CA ALA A 215 -10.74 -26.10 -13.26
C ALA A 215 -9.31 -26.15 -13.82
N VAL A 216 -8.53 -25.07 -13.66
CA VAL A 216 -7.14 -25.03 -14.13
C VAL A 216 -6.19 -25.78 -13.19
N PHE A 217 -6.52 -25.85 -11.89
CA PHE A 217 -5.71 -26.47 -10.84
C PHE A 217 -6.46 -27.61 -10.11
N PRO A 218 -6.92 -28.67 -10.82
CA PRO A 218 -7.68 -29.75 -10.20
C PRO A 218 -6.84 -30.54 -9.16
N ASP A 219 -5.52 -30.53 -9.34
CA ASP A 219 -4.51 -31.12 -8.45
C ASP A 219 -4.29 -30.33 -7.14
N LYS A 220 -4.73 -29.05 -7.11
CA LYS A 220 -4.56 -28.13 -5.97
C LYS A 220 -5.90 -27.64 -5.39
N ARG A 221 -6.98 -28.44 -5.48
CA ARG A 221 -8.31 -28.03 -5.00
C ARG A 221 -8.33 -27.59 -3.52
N ARG A 222 -7.52 -28.20 -2.67
CA ARG A 222 -7.42 -27.82 -1.23
C ARG A 222 -6.83 -26.41 -1.05
N ASP A 223 -6.07 -25.93 -2.04
CA ASP A 223 -5.42 -24.63 -2.03
C ASP A 223 -6.17 -23.59 -2.88
N ALA A 224 -7.37 -23.93 -3.39
CA ALA A 224 -8.11 -23.09 -4.33
C ALA A 224 -8.34 -21.67 -3.82
N ASN A 225 -8.65 -21.48 -2.54
CA ASN A 225 -8.82 -20.17 -1.94
C ASN A 225 -7.50 -19.38 -1.91
N SER A 226 -6.36 -20.03 -1.65
CA SER A 226 -5.05 -19.40 -1.69
C SER A 226 -4.65 -18.99 -3.12
N LEU A 227 -4.93 -19.86 -4.09
CA LEU A 227 -4.72 -19.56 -5.52
C LEU A 227 -5.63 -18.40 -5.98
N LEU A 228 -6.89 -18.40 -5.56
CA LEU A 228 -7.84 -17.32 -5.85
C LEU A 228 -7.36 -16.00 -5.26
N ALA A 229 -6.92 -15.97 -3.99
CA ALA A 229 -6.36 -14.79 -3.36
C ALA A 229 -5.17 -14.22 -4.15
N ARG A 230 -4.30 -15.09 -4.69
CA ARG A 230 -3.17 -14.69 -5.53
C ARG A 230 -3.62 -14.13 -6.89
N VAL A 231 -4.66 -14.67 -7.49
CA VAL A 231 -5.25 -14.12 -8.72
C VAL A 231 -5.83 -12.74 -8.47
N PHE A 232 -6.59 -12.56 -7.38
CA PHE A 232 -7.14 -11.27 -6.98
C PHE A 232 -6.03 -10.25 -6.67
N GLN A 233 -4.96 -10.68 -5.98
CA GLN A 233 -3.78 -9.87 -5.75
C GLN A 233 -3.18 -9.37 -7.06
N ALA A 234 -2.99 -10.26 -8.06
CA ALA A 234 -2.42 -9.87 -9.35
C ALA A 234 -3.29 -8.83 -10.07
N ILE A 235 -4.61 -9.05 -10.11
CA ILE A 235 -5.55 -8.11 -10.75
C ILE A 235 -5.56 -6.78 -10.01
N ARG A 236 -5.66 -6.80 -8.68
CA ARG A 236 -5.66 -5.62 -7.82
C ARG A 236 -4.42 -4.76 -8.06
N MET A 237 -3.27 -5.38 -8.08
CA MET A 237 -2.00 -4.69 -8.27
C MET A 237 -1.90 -3.99 -9.64
N GLU A 238 -2.47 -4.57 -10.70
CA GLU A 238 -2.53 -3.94 -12.02
C GLU A 238 -3.55 -2.80 -12.04
N VAL A 239 -4.78 -3.03 -11.56
CA VAL A 239 -5.85 -2.02 -11.53
C VAL A 239 -5.40 -0.77 -10.77
N ASN A 240 -4.66 -0.96 -9.69
CA ASN A 240 -4.22 0.13 -8.83
C ASN A 240 -2.78 0.64 -9.11
N GLY A 241 -2.03 0.00 -10.00
CA GLY A 241 -0.65 0.37 -10.30
C GLY A 241 0.30 0.27 -9.10
N GLU A 242 0.07 -0.70 -8.18
CA GLU A 242 0.67 -0.71 -6.85
C GLU A 242 2.20 -0.72 -6.86
N LEU A 243 2.83 -1.57 -7.68
CA LEU A 243 4.30 -1.66 -7.70
C LEU A 243 4.96 -0.35 -8.16
N LYS A 244 4.42 0.26 -9.23
CA LYS A 244 4.94 1.54 -9.72
C LYS A 244 4.80 2.63 -8.67
N GLN A 245 3.69 2.66 -7.95
CA GLN A 245 3.49 3.63 -6.88
C GLN A 245 4.50 3.43 -5.73
N ILE A 246 4.78 2.17 -5.34
CA ILE A 246 5.80 1.86 -4.32
C ILE A 246 7.17 2.36 -4.77
N GLU A 247 7.58 2.05 -6.00
CA GLU A 247 8.86 2.49 -6.55
C GLU A 247 9.00 4.01 -6.59
N ASP A 248 8.02 4.70 -7.18
CA ASP A 248 8.03 6.15 -7.33
C ASP A 248 8.06 6.84 -5.96
N SER A 249 7.24 6.34 -5.01
CA SER A 249 7.15 6.93 -3.69
C SER A 249 8.40 6.68 -2.82
N ILE A 250 9.00 5.50 -2.88
CA ILE A 250 10.26 5.24 -2.16
C ILE A 250 11.37 6.16 -2.67
N ARG A 251 11.47 6.38 -3.99
CA ARG A 251 12.44 7.32 -4.57
C ARG A 251 12.19 8.74 -4.04
N ALA A 252 10.94 9.20 -4.05
CA ALA A 252 10.55 10.48 -3.50
C ALA A 252 10.83 10.58 -1.98
N ALA A 253 10.55 9.53 -1.22
CA ALA A 253 10.82 9.50 0.22
C ALA A 253 12.31 9.67 0.54
N VAL A 254 13.21 9.08 -0.26
CA VAL A 254 14.66 9.26 -0.10
C VAL A 254 15.06 10.73 -0.32
N ASP A 255 14.40 11.44 -1.24
CA ASP A 255 14.64 12.87 -1.47
C ASP A 255 14.07 13.75 -0.37
N CYS A 256 12.89 13.41 0.16
CA CYS A 256 12.21 14.17 1.22
C CYS A 256 12.83 13.94 2.61
N LEU A 257 13.49 12.81 2.85
CA LEU A 257 14.10 12.50 4.15
C LEU A 257 15.34 13.35 4.42
N LYS A 258 15.41 13.91 5.64
CA LYS A 258 16.63 14.49 6.21
C LYS A 258 17.68 13.40 6.41
N VAL A 259 18.97 13.80 6.45
CA VAL A 259 20.04 12.88 6.93
C VAL A 259 19.74 12.44 8.36
N GLY A 260 19.82 11.13 8.61
CA GLY A 260 19.39 10.50 9.87
C GLY A 260 17.89 10.20 9.96
N GLY A 261 17.09 10.62 8.95
CA GLY A 261 15.67 10.29 8.85
C GLY A 261 15.44 8.81 8.51
N ARG A 262 14.26 8.30 8.87
CA ARG A 262 13.92 6.88 8.78
C ARG A 262 12.88 6.60 7.71
N LEU A 263 13.16 5.61 6.87
CA LEU A 263 12.20 4.98 5.95
C LEU A 263 11.78 3.64 6.55
N VAL A 264 10.52 3.52 6.91
CA VAL A 264 9.93 2.35 7.57
C VAL A 264 8.86 1.79 6.65
N VAL A 265 9.03 0.56 6.16
CA VAL A 265 8.12 -0.03 5.16
C VAL A 265 7.69 -1.41 5.62
N MET A 266 6.39 -1.59 5.77
CA MET A 266 5.74 -2.86 6.02
C MET A 266 5.09 -3.37 4.74
N SER A 267 5.28 -4.65 4.44
CA SER A 267 4.72 -5.37 3.29
C SER A 267 4.11 -6.69 3.73
N TYR A 268 3.10 -7.18 2.98
CA TYR A 268 2.35 -8.40 3.36
C TYR A 268 2.54 -9.55 2.39
N HIS A 269 3.16 -9.34 1.24
CA HIS A 269 3.48 -10.41 0.32
C HIS A 269 4.87 -10.25 -0.32
N SER A 270 5.36 -11.36 -0.91
CA SER A 270 6.73 -11.45 -1.44
C SER A 270 7.03 -10.44 -2.54
N VAL A 271 6.03 -10.07 -3.32
CA VAL A 271 6.19 -9.16 -4.47
C VAL A 271 6.39 -7.71 -3.99
N GLU A 272 5.59 -7.23 -3.03
CA GLU A 272 5.82 -5.92 -2.37
C GLU A 272 7.20 -5.88 -1.71
N ASP A 273 7.52 -6.89 -0.88
CA ASP A 273 8.80 -6.95 -0.16
C ASP A 273 9.99 -6.93 -1.12
N ARG A 274 9.88 -7.60 -2.26
CA ARG A 274 10.88 -7.60 -3.32
C ARG A 274 11.02 -6.22 -3.94
N CYS A 275 9.92 -5.58 -4.32
CA CYS A 275 9.87 -4.23 -4.89
C CYS A 275 10.54 -3.22 -3.94
N VAL A 276 10.14 -3.19 -2.67
CA VAL A 276 10.73 -2.33 -1.62
C VAL A 276 12.24 -2.56 -1.51
N LYS A 277 12.67 -3.82 -1.42
CA LYS A 277 14.08 -4.18 -1.27
C LYS A 277 14.90 -3.76 -2.50
N GLU A 278 14.40 -3.99 -3.69
CA GLU A 278 15.10 -3.69 -4.95
C GLU A 278 15.19 -2.18 -5.16
N THR A 279 14.11 -1.43 -4.94
CA THR A 279 14.12 0.03 -5.04
C THR A 279 15.04 0.67 -3.99
N ALA A 280 14.98 0.22 -2.72
CA ALA A 280 15.89 0.74 -1.70
C ALA A 280 17.36 0.42 -2.00
N ALA A 281 17.65 -0.74 -2.60
CA ALA A 281 19.02 -1.14 -2.94
C ALA A 281 19.70 -0.22 -3.98
N GLU A 282 18.93 0.49 -4.81
CA GLU A 282 19.47 1.52 -5.70
C GLU A 282 20.20 2.61 -4.89
N PHE A 283 19.67 2.98 -3.74
CA PHE A 283 20.19 4.04 -2.86
C PHE A 283 21.19 3.53 -1.81
N GLU A 284 21.34 2.23 -1.64
CA GLU A 284 22.36 1.64 -0.76
C GLU A 284 23.74 1.60 -1.44
N LYS A 285 23.80 1.75 -2.75
CA LYS A 285 25.05 1.68 -3.52
C LYS A 285 25.84 2.97 -3.37
N ALA A 286 27.11 2.85 -2.97
CA ALA A 286 28.06 3.96 -2.97
C ALA A 286 28.55 4.29 -4.39
N CYS A 287 28.63 3.28 -5.26
CA CYS A 287 29.03 3.41 -6.63
C CYS A 287 27.83 3.19 -7.57
N ILE A 288 27.62 4.13 -8.50
CA ILE A 288 26.57 4.09 -9.54
C ILE A 288 27.13 3.82 -10.94
N CYS A 289 28.42 3.51 -11.06
CA CYS A 289 29.01 3.13 -12.34
C CYS A 289 28.42 1.81 -12.86
N PRO A 290 28.38 1.60 -14.18
CA PRO A 290 28.10 0.30 -14.76
C PRO A 290 29.03 -0.79 -14.21
N GLU A 291 28.50 -1.99 -13.96
CA GLU A 291 29.24 -3.10 -13.33
C GLU A 291 30.45 -3.57 -14.12
N ASN A 292 30.49 -3.31 -15.43
CA ASN A 292 31.57 -3.69 -16.33
C ASN A 292 32.74 -2.69 -16.40
N LEU A 293 32.68 -1.57 -15.66
CA LEU A 293 33.79 -0.62 -15.62
C LEU A 293 34.90 -1.12 -14.67
N PRO A 294 36.16 -1.19 -15.16
CA PRO A 294 37.29 -1.69 -14.37
C PRO A 294 37.69 -0.76 -13.21
N VAL A 295 37.32 0.51 -13.27
CA VAL A 295 37.66 1.51 -12.26
C VAL A 295 36.42 2.41 -12.01
N CYS A 296 36.16 2.72 -10.74
CA CYS A 296 35.08 3.62 -10.37
C CYS A 296 35.36 5.04 -10.89
N MET A 297 34.43 5.57 -11.69
CA MET A 297 34.50 6.92 -12.26
C MET A 297 33.57 7.93 -11.55
N CYS A 298 32.65 7.46 -10.70
CA CYS A 298 31.64 8.32 -10.04
C CYS A 298 32.06 8.87 -8.68
N GLY A 299 33.26 8.53 -8.18
CA GLY A 299 33.76 8.98 -6.88
C GLY A 299 33.28 8.17 -5.67
N GLY A 300 32.33 7.25 -5.84
CA GLY A 300 31.94 6.30 -4.79
C GLY A 300 31.13 6.88 -3.62
N ASN A 301 30.55 8.08 -3.74
CA ASN A 301 29.84 8.79 -2.65
C ASN A 301 28.34 8.94 -2.92
N HIS A 302 27.71 7.94 -3.56
CA HIS A 302 26.31 8.04 -3.95
C HIS A 302 25.35 7.30 -3.00
N GLN A 303 25.87 6.67 -1.95
CA GLN A 303 25.01 6.02 -0.96
C GLN A 303 24.12 7.06 -0.28
N ARG A 304 22.82 6.79 -0.27
CA ARG A 304 21.80 7.66 0.34
C ARG A 304 20.98 6.93 1.41
N LEU A 305 20.95 5.61 1.37
CA LEU A 305 20.29 4.78 2.37
C LEU A 305 21.26 3.76 2.95
N LYS A 306 21.05 3.44 4.22
CA LYS A 306 21.64 2.24 4.86
C LYS A 306 20.54 1.46 5.57
N LYS A 307 20.67 0.13 5.57
CA LYS A 307 19.78 -0.75 6.34
C LYS A 307 19.99 -0.54 7.83
N VAL A 308 18.91 -0.36 8.59
CA VAL A 308 18.92 -0.42 10.05
C VAL A 308 18.87 -1.88 10.50
N ASN A 309 18.03 -2.68 9.86
CA ASN A 309 17.93 -4.12 10.09
C ASN A 309 18.32 -4.92 8.84
N ARG A 310 19.22 -5.89 8.97
CA ARG A 310 19.69 -6.71 7.82
C ARG A 310 18.61 -7.64 7.28
N LYS A 311 17.78 -8.22 8.16
CA LYS A 311 16.63 -9.06 7.81
C LYS A 311 15.35 -8.32 8.14
N PRO A 312 14.24 -8.58 7.45
CA PRO A 312 12.97 -7.98 7.84
C PRO A 312 12.61 -8.40 9.27
N ILE A 313 12.02 -7.48 10.02
CA ILE A 313 11.40 -7.78 11.32
C ILE A 313 10.08 -8.47 11.00
N LEU A 314 9.80 -9.55 11.71
CA LEU A 314 8.56 -10.32 11.58
C LEU A 314 7.68 -10.11 12.82
N PRO A 315 6.37 -10.21 12.69
CA PRO A 315 5.47 -10.10 13.83
C PRO A 315 5.72 -11.22 14.85
N SER A 316 5.49 -10.92 16.11
CA SER A 316 5.57 -11.93 17.19
C SER A 316 4.44 -12.94 17.08
N ALA A 317 4.62 -14.13 17.69
CA ALA A 317 3.56 -15.13 17.76
C ALA A 317 2.30 -14.58 18.49
N ASP A 318 2.49 -13.77 19.52
CA ASP A 318 1.40 -13.16 20.28
C ASP A 318 0.61 -12.16 19.43
N GLU A 319 1.30 -11.41 18.57
CA GLU A 319 0.64 -10.50 17.64
C GLU A 319 -0.16 -11.26 16.58
N ILE A 320 0.42 -12.31 15.98
CA ILE A 320 -0.29 -13.16 15.00
C ILE A 320 -1.55 -13.79 15.62
N ASN A 321 -1.48 -14.19 16.89
CA ASN A 321 -2.64 -14.75 17.60
C ASN A 321 -3.74 -13.71 17.85
N ARG A 322 -3.39 -12.46 18.14
CA ARG A 322 -4.34 -11.36 18.34
C ARG A 322 -4.85 -10.79 17.02
N ASN A 323 -3.98 -10.65 16.05
CA ASN A 323 -4.26 -10.07 14.73
C ASN A 323 -3.73 -10.98 13.62
N SER A 324 -4.60 -11.85 13.09
CA SER A 324 -4.23 -12.81 12.04
C SER A 324 -3.75 -12.12 10.73
N ARG A 325 -4.08 -10.85 10.52
CA ARG A 325 -3.62 -10.04 9.37
C ARG A 325 -2.10 -9.80 9.42
N ALA A 326 -1.51 -9.80 10.62
CA ALA A 326 -0.07 -9.65 10.80
C ALA A 326 0.77 -10.83 10.26
N ARG A 327 0.16 -12.00 10.06
CA ARG A 327 0.88 -13.28 9.77
C ARG A 327 1.94 -13.17 8.69
N SER A 328 1.68 -12.41 7.62
CA SER A 328 2.57 -12.28 6.48
C SER A 328 3.40 -11.00 6.48
N ALA A 329 3.25 -10.16 7.51
CA ALA A 329 3.90 -8.87 7.60
C ALA A 329 5.42 -8.99 7.67
N LYS A 330 6.11 -8.09 6.98
CA LYS A 330 7.56 -7.94 6.96
C LYS A 330 7.91 -6.47 7.05
N LEU A 331 8.60 -6.06 8.10
CA LEU A 331 9.00 -4.69 8.32
C LEU A 331 10.48 -4.48 7.95
N ARG A 332 10.74 -3.53 7.08
CA ARG A 332 12.09 -3.06 6.71
C ARG A 332 12.29 -1.63 7.15
N ILE A 333 13.47 -1.36 7.68
CA ILE A 333 13.85 -0.04 8.18
C ILE A 333 15.17 0.36 7.54
N TYR A 334 15.18 1.56 6.97
CA TYR A 334 16.35 2.20 6.39
C TYR A 334 16.56 3.56 7.02
N GLU A 335 17.79 4.04 6.99
CA GLU A 335 18.16 5.39 7.44
C GLU A 335 18.79 6.15 6.29
N ARG A 336 18.42 7.40 6.14
CA ARG A 336 19.01 8.35 5.18
C ARG A 336 20.42 8.74 5.66
N VAL A 337 21.45 8.54 4.82
CA VAL A 337 22.85 8.89 5.10
C VAL A 337 23.31 10.05 4.25
#